data_efc50bc334dbe7cb95d169679e4949e3
#
_entry.id   efc50bc334dbe7cb95d169679e4949e3
#
_cell.length_a   1.000
_cell.length_b   1.000
_cell.length_c   1.000
_cell.angle_alpha   90.00
_cell.angle_beta   90.00
_cell.angle_gamma   90.00
#
_symmetry.space_group_name_H-M   'P 1'
#
loop_
_entity.id
_entity.type
_entity.pdbx_description
1 polymer ?
#
loop_
_entity_poly.entity_id
_entity_poly.type
_entity_poly.pdbx_seq_one_letter_code
_entity_poly.pdbx_strand_id
1 'polypeptide(L)'
;MTLILAAAVPKAARLASPAAATVEFTEWLTPSNPPYPHDPAYTPDGMVWYTGQRANVIGRLDPATGTFKEWTLPTPNSGPHGLTPDKDGNIWYTGNSAGLIGKLDPKTGKITEYKMPDPSARDPHTPIFDTDGMLYFTVQGGNFVGRLNPANGEIVLKQPPTANTRPYGIVRASTGHFYFDQFNSNRIGELDPKTMGIKEYLLPDASARPRRIAIDKHDIVWYGDYARGFLGRLDPKTSKVEEFASPGGANSRPYAIVVTSDDIVWYCETGIDDKNVLVRFDPATKKMQTWAIPSGGQTVRNMVIGKPNELWLAESGNGKIARATIK
;
A
#
# COMPACT_ATOMS: atom_id res chain seq x y z
N MET A 1 49.06 6.19 -55.88
CA MET A 1 49.19 5.85 -54.41
C MET A 1 48.11 6.60 -53.65
N THR A 2 46.99 5.94 -53.36
CA THR A 2 45.82 6.54 -52.74
C THR A 2 45.88 6.17 -51.23
N LEU A 3 46.06 7.18 -50.38
CA LEU A 3 46.03 6.99 -48.91
C LEU A 3 44.59 6.80 -48.44
N ILE A 4 44.31 5.65 -47.86
CA ILE A 4 43.04 5.40 -47.15
C ILE A 4 43.24 5.83 -45.68
N LEU A 5 42.58 6.92 -45.27
CA LEU A 5 42.48 7.30 -43.86
C LEU A 5 41.43 6.38 -43.18
N ALA A 6 41.87 5.57 -42.24
CA ALA A 6 40.97 4.83 -41.37
C ALA A 6 40.41 5.77 -40.29
N ALA A 7 39.12 6.01 -40.30
CA ALA A 7 38.43 6.75 -39.24
C ALA A 7 38.30 5.89 -37.98
N ALA A 8 38.84 6.36 -36.87
CA ALA A 8 38.69 5.72 -35.56
C ALA A 8 37.25 5.87 -35.05
N VAL A 9 36.57 4.74 -34.80
CA VAL A 9 35.25 4.70 -34.17
C VAL A 9 35.41 5.09 -32.67
N PRO A 10 34.68 6.10 -32.18
CA PRO A 10 34.78 6.44 -30.77
C PRO A 10 34.24 5.32 -29.90
N LYS A 11 35.04 4.87 -28.94
CA LYS A 11 34.67 3.91 -27.92
C LYS A 11 33.49 4.47 -27.10
N ALA A 12 32.30 3.88 -27.19
CA ALA A 12 31.15 4.26 -26.42
C ALA A 12 31.53 4.26 -24.90
N ALA A 13 31.38 5.39 -24.27
CA ALA A 13 31.57 5.53 -22.83
C ALA A 13 30.58 4.55 -22.15
N ARG A 14 31.09 3.56 -21.43
CA ARG A 14 30.30 2.73 -20.54
C ARG A 14 29.73 3.67 -19.48
N LEU A 15 28.42 3.92 -19.53
CA LEU A 15 27.72 4.54 -18.39
C LEU A 15 28.00 3.64 -17.18
N ALA A 16 28.58 4.24 -16.14
CA ALA A 16 28.80 3.55 -14.86
C ALA A 16 27.44 3.01 -14.40
N SER A 17 27.38 1.74 -14.08
CA SER A 17 26.20 1.19 -13.40
C SER A 17 25.98 2.03 -12.14
N PRO A 18 24.75 2.50 -11.88
CA PRO A 18 24.50 3.19 -10.62
C PRO A 18 24.95 2.28 -9.48
N ALA A 19 25.61 2.88 -8.48
CA ALA A 19 26.05 2.17 -7.28
C ALA A 19 24.85 1.36 -6.73
N ALA A 20 25.11 0.12 -6.31
CA ALA A 20 24.06 -0.70 -5.73
C ALA A 20 23.51 0.04 -4.51
N ALA A 21 22.19 0.29 -4.49
CA ALA A 21 21.54 0.88 -3.33
C ALA A 21 21.84 0.03 -2.08
N THR A 22 22.04 0.67 -0.94
CA THR A 22 22.10 -0.02 0.36
C THR A 22 20.87 0.37 1.17
N VAL A 23 20.38 -0.54 2.03
CA VAL A 23 19.22 -0.30 2.89
C VAL A 23 19.60 -0.58 4.33
N GLU A 24 19.34 0.40 5.20
CA GLU A 24 19.49 0.25 6.66
C GLU A 24 18.14 0.22 7.32
N PHE A 25 17.91 -0.73 8.24
CA PHE A 25 16.67 -0.85 8.98
C PHE A 25 16.83 -0.34 10.41
N THR A 26 15.76 0.33 10.89
CA THR A 26 15.53 0.61 12.31
C THR A 26 14.14 0.11 12.66
N GLU A 27 14.01 -0.66 13.73
CA GLU A 27 12.76 -1.28 14.14
C GLU A 27 12.36 -0.85 15.55
N TRP A 28 11.05 -0.57 15.77
CA TRP A 28 10.48 -0.21 17.05
C TRP A 28 9.32 -1.16 17.37
N LEU A 29 9.37 -1.82 18.54
CA LEU A 29 8.28 -2.63 19.06
C LEU A 29 7.14 -1.70 19.50
N THR A 30 5.92 -1.92 19.01
CA THR A 30 4.74 -1.15 19.44
C THR A 30 4.36 -1.51 20.88
N PRO A 31 3.90 -0.54 21.69
CA PRO A 31 3.55 -0.79 23.08
C PRO A 31 2.25 -1.55 23.28
N SER A 32 1.41 -1.64 22.25
CA SER A 32 0.11 -2.34 22.28
C SER A 32 0.25 -3.79 22.76
N ASN A 33 -0.75 -4.27 23.45
CA ASN A 33 -0.83 -5.68 23.84
C ASN A 33 -2.18 -6.30 23.43
N PRO A 34 -2.22 -7.25 22.47
CA PRO A 34 -1.08 -7.76 21.72
C PRO A 34 -0.55 -6.76 20.68
N PRO A 35 0.77 -6.70 20.43
CA PRO A 35 1.35 -5.85 19.42
C PRO A 35 1.02 -6.41 18.03
N TYR A 36 0.29 -5.63 17.24
CA TYR A 36 -0.10 -6.03 15.88
C TYR A 36 -0.40 -4.80 15.03
N PRO A 37 0.65 -4.01 14.65
CA PRO A 37 0.49 -2.89 13.73
C PRO A 37 0.08 -3.41 12.36
N HIS A 38 -0.90 -2.74 11.73
CA HIS A 38 -1.41 -3.23 10.44
C HIS A 38 -1.05 -2.30 9.28
N ASP A 39 -1.57 -1.11 9.23
CA ASP A 39 -1.25 -0.13 8.19
C ASP A 39 -0.52 1.07 8.81
N PRO A 40 0.63 1.51 8.24
CA PRO A 40 1.30 2.74 8.64
C PRO A 40 0.82 3.93 7.81
N ALA A 41 1.00 5.15 8.33
CA ALA A 41 0.94 6.40 7.58
C ALA A 41 2.03 7.35 8.07
N TYR A 42 2.59 8.14 7.17
CA TYR A 42 3.58 9.16 7.48
C TYR A 42 2.95 10.55 7.34
N THR A 43 3.18 11.42 8.30
CA THR A 43 2.67 12.80 8.29
C THR A 43 3.78 13.84 8.14
N PRO A 44 3.49 15.05 7.58
CA PRO A 44 4.51 16.06 7.30
C PRO A 44 5.30 16.55 8.52
N ASP A 45 4.75 16.37 9.73
CA ASP A 45 5.45 16.65 11.00
C ASP A 45 6.51 15.60 11.38
N GLY A 46 6.67 14.56 10.54
CA GLY A 46 7.65 13.51 10.75
C GLY A 46 7.16 12.34 11.61
N MET A 47 5.90 12.36 12.02
CA MET A 47 5.32 11.28 12.82
C MET A 47 4.90 10.10 11.95
N VAL A 48 4.96 8.91 12.53
CA VAL A 48 4.48 7.66 11.91
C VAL A 48 3.28 7.17 12.68
N TRP A 49 2.16 7.10 11.99
CA TRP A 49 0.91 6.60 12.53
C TRP A 49 0.72 5.14 12.17
N TYR A 50 -0.02 4.39 12.98
CA TYR A 50 -0.35 3.00 12.69
C TYR A 50 -1.69 2.59 13.30
N THR A 51 -2.33 1.61 12.70
CA THR A 51 -3.46 0.91 13.30
C THR A 51 -2.94 -0.26 14.14
N GLY A 52 -3.30 -0.31 15.42
CA GLY A 52 -3.04 -1.45 16.30
C GLY A 52 -4.25 -2.38 16.28
N GLN A 53 -4.36 -3.21 15.22
CA GLN A 53 -5.60 -3.92 14.88
C GLN A 53 -6.14 -4.80 16.02
N ARG A 54 -5.29 -5.57 16.68
CA ARG A 54 -5.70 -6.48 17.76
C ARG A 54 -5.89 -5.78 19.10
N ALA A 55 -5.19 -4.67 19.31
CA ALA A 55 -5.28 -3.88 20.54
C ALA A 55 -6.39 -2.82 20.49
N ASN A 56 -7.06 -2.66 19.35
CA ASN A 56 -8.14 -1.68 19.16
C ASN A 56 -7.70 -0.24 19.37
N VAL A 57 -6.52 0.14 18.83
CA VAL A 57 -5.91 1.47 18.99
C VAL A 57 -5.49 2.08 17.67
N ILE A 58 -5.40 3.41 17.65
CA ILE A 58 -4.58 4.15 16.68
C ILE A 58 -3.33 4.60 17.43
N GLY A 59 -2.16 4.26 16.90
CA GLY A 59 -0.88 4.60 17.48
C GLY A 59 -0.11 5.62 16.66
N ARG A 60 0.79 6.35 17.33
CA ARG A 60 1.74 7.28 16.74
C ARG A 60 3.13 7.06 17.33
N LEU A 61 4.11 6.89 16.48
CA LEU A 61 5.53 6.87 16.80
C LEU A 61 6.16 8.22 16.46
N ASP A 62 6.92 8.78 17.38
CA ASP A 62 7.92 9.82 17.10
C ASP A 62 9.27 9.14 16.81
N PRO A 63 9.74 9.10 15.56
CA PRO A 63 10.97 8.41 15.21
C PRO A 63 12.25 9.06 15.75
N ALA A 64 12.19 10.35 16.12
CA ALA A 64 13.34 11.06 16.66
C ALA A 64 13.65 10.66 18.10
N THR A 65 12.62 10.34 18.87
CA THR A 65 12.73 9.97 20.30
C THR A 65 12.46 8.50 20.56
N GLY A 66 11.83 7.79 19.61
CA GLY A 66 11.36 6.42 19.79
C GLY A 66 10.12 6.31 20.69
N THR A 67 9.45 7.44 20.99
CA THR A 67 8.29 7.45 21.89
C THR A 67 7.00 7.15 21.13
N PHE A 68 6.09 6.45 21.81
CA PHE A 68 4.76 6.10 21.30
C PHE A 68 3.66 6.81 22.08
N LYS A 69 2.56 7.08 21.37
CA LYS A 69 1.28 7.45 21.96
C LYS A 69 0.18 6.65 21.26
N GLU A 70 -0.76 6.10 22.06
CA GLU A 70 -1.89 5.34 21.54
C GLU A 70 -3.22 5.92 22.04
N TRP A 71 -4.25 5.81 21.19
CA TRP A 71 -5.63 6.19 21.48
C TRP A 71 -6.50 4.95 21.33
N THR A 72 -7.16 4.55 22.42
CA THR A 72 -8.13 3.45 22.39
C THR A 72 -9.39 3.89 21.66
N LEU A 73 -9.89 3.03 20.78
CA LEU A 73 -11.07 3.31 19.98
C LEU A 73 -12.35 3.08 20.80
N PRO A 74 -13.41 3.92 20.58
CA PRO A 74 -14.63 3.85 21.40
C PRO A 74 -15.45 2.58 21.13
N THR A 75 -15.53 2.11 19.86
CA THR A 75 -16.18 0.85 19.54
C THR A 75 -15.24 -0.31 19.90
N PRO A 76 -15.60 -1.17 20.87
CA PRO A 76 -14.77 -2.32 21.23
C PRO A 76 -14.58 -3.29 20.06
N ASN A 77 -13.37 -3.84 19.95
CA ASN A 77 -13.04 -4.83 18.90
C ASN A 77 -13.33 -4.33 17.48
N SER A 78 -13.22 -3.02 17.22
CA SER A 78 -13.50 -2.46 15.90
C SER A 78 -12.53 -2.98 14.83
N GLY A 79 -11.35 -3.49 15.24
CA GLY A 79 -10.33 -4.03 14.35
C GLY A 79 -9.79 -2.98 13.39
N PRO A 80 -9.17 -1.87 13.86
CA PRO A 80 -8.67 -0.83 12.98
C PRO A 80 -7.67 -1.42 11.98
N HIS A 81 -7.88 -1.13 10.69
CA HIS A 81 -7.13 -1.77 9.62
C HIS A 81 -6.36 -0.77 8.77
N GLY A 82 -6.99 -0.16 7.77
CA GLY A 82 -6.38 0.90 6.97
C GLY A 82 -6.43 2.25 7.67
N LEU A 83 -5.44 3.12 7.43
CA LEU A 83 -5.49 4.50 7.88
C LEU A 83 -4.91 5.45 6.85
N THR A 84 -5.36 6.71 6.89
CA THR A 84 -4.87 7.81 6.07
C THR A 84 -5.06 9.15 6.80
N PRO A 85 -4.09 10.08 6.75
CA PRO A 85 -4.28 11.42 7.25
C PRO A 85 -5.10 12.26 6.27
N ASP A 86 -5.91 13.20 6.79
CA ASP A 86 -6.48 14.28 6.00
C ASP A 86 -5.56 15.52 5.96
N LYS A 87 -5.95 16.54 5.17
CA LYS A 87 -5.18 17.79 5.03
C LYS A 87 -5.09 18.62 6.32
N ASP A 88 -5.98 18.37 7.29
CA ASP A 88 -6.04 19.09 8.57
C ASP A 88 -5.28 18.34 9.67
N GLY A 89 -4.71 17.19 9.35
CA GLY A 89 -3.90 16.33 10.22
C GLY A 89 -4.74 15.38 11.08
N ASN A 90 -6.03 15.22 10.80
CA ASN A 90 -6.81 14.15 11.42
C ASN A 90 -6.45 12.79 10.81
N ILE A 91 -6.57 11.73 11.59
CA ILE A 91 -6.29 10.36 11.16
C ILE A 91 -7.59 9.62 10.94
N TRP A 92 -7.84 9.24 9.71
CA TRP A 92 -8.99 8.44 9.34
C TRP A 92 -8.61 6.96 9.28
N TYR A 93 -9.49 6.10 9.74
CA TYR A 93 -9.25 4.66 9.79
C TYR A 93 -10.49 3.86 9.42
N THR A 94 -10.28 2.63 8.99
CA THR A 94 -11.35 1.66 8.78
C THR A 94 -11.45 0.76 10.01
N GLY A 95 -12.63 0.67 10.62
CA GLY A 95 -12.95 -0.30 11.66
C GLY A 95 -13.45 -1.59 11.02
N ASN A 96 -12.51 -2.41 10.60
CA ASN A 96 -12.71 -3.59 9.75
C ASN A 96 -13.74 -4.56 10.33
N SER A 97 -13.59 -4.94 11.60
CA SER A 97 -14.49 -5.88 12.28
C SER A 97 -15.84 -5.27 12.65
N ALA A 98 -15.89 -3.95 12.88
CA ALA A 98 -17.12 -3.26 13.28
C ALA A 98 -17.93 -2.69 12.11
N GLY A 99 -17.39 -2.70 10.88
CA GLY A 99 -18.07 -2.14 9.72
C GLY A 99 -18.29 -0.65 9.82
N LEU A 100 -17.22 0.12 10.09
CA LEU A 100 -17.27 1.57 10.24
C LEU A 100 -16.03 2.26 9.66
N ILE A 101 -16.14 3.56 9.43
CA ILE A 101 -15.02 4.48 9.21
C ILE A 101 -14.89 5.36 10.44
N GLY A 102 -13.68 5.54 10.94
CA GLY A 102 -13.42 6.41 12.08
C GLY A 102 -12.50 7.57 11.73
N LYS A 103 -12.59 8.64 12.52
CA LYS A 103 -11.76 9.84 12.44
C LYS A 103 -11.27 10.20 13.84
N LEU A 104 -9.96 10.24 14.02
CA LEU A 104 -9.29 10.75 15.21
C LEU A 104 -8.77 12.17 14.95
N ASP A 105 -9.15 13.12 15.81
CA ASP A 105 -8.47 14.41 15.92
C ASP A 105 -7.31 14.27 16.93
N PRO A 106 -6.04 14.30 16.51
CA PRO A 106 -4.92 14.09 17.41
C PRO A 106 -4.71 15.22 18.44
N LYS A 107 -5.23 16.42 18.15
CA LYS A 107 -5.09 17.60 19.02
C LYS A 107 -5.97 17.49 20.26
N THR A 108 -7.20 17.03 20.05
CA THR A 108 -8.21 16.91 21.12
C THR A 108 -8.36 15.49 21.64
N GLY A 109 -7.93 14.48 20.87
CA GLY A 109 -8.16 13.06 21.13
C GLY A 109 -9.59 12.62 20.80
N LYS A 110 -10.41 13.50 20.22
CA LYS A 110 -11.81 13.18 19.87
C LYS A 110 -11.84 12.18 18.73
N ILE A 111 -12.63 11.12 18.88
CA ILE A 111 -12.91 10.13 17.85
C ILE A 111 -14.37 10.25 17.42
N THR A 112 -14.59 10.26 16.10
CA THR A 112 -15.93 10.22 15.48
C THR A 112 -16.00 9.00 14.58
N GLU A 113 -17.09 8.25 14.65
CA GLU A 113 -17.29 7.01 13.90
C GLU A 113 -18.53 7.08 13.01
N TYR A 114 -18.43 6.60 11.78
CA TYR A 114 -19.46 6.57 10.75
C TYR A 114 -19.74 5.11 10.41
N LYS A 115 -20.91 4.60 10.77
CA LYS A 115 -21.32 3.22 10.47
C LYS A 115 -21.65 3.07 8.99
N MET A 116 -21.35 1.90 8.42
CA MET A 116 -21.78 1.57 7.07
C MET A 116 -23.32 1.61 6.98
N PRO A 117 -23.87 2.18 5.89
CA PRO A 117 -25.33 2.29 5.71
C PRO A 117 -25.98 0.94 5.38
N ASP A 118 -25.21 -0.01 4.88
CA ASP A 118 -25.64 -1.37 4.55
C ASP A 118 -24.96 -2.38 5.48
N PRO A 119 -25.71 -3.20 6.22
CA PRO A 119 -25.12 -4.20 7.11
C PRO A 119 -24.34 -5.30 6.39
N SER A 120 -24.52 -5.47 5.07
CA SER A 120 -23.70 -6.36 4.25
C SER A 120 -22.32 -5.74 3.90
N ALA A 121 -22.16 -4.44 4.04
CA ALA A 121 -20.88 -3.74 3.81
C ALA A 121 -19.91 -3.95 4.98
N ARG A 122 -19.52 -5.20 5.18
CA ARG A 122 -18.58 -5.63 6.22
C ARG A 122 -17.15 -5.52 5.74
N ASP A 123 -16.23 -5.36 6.68
CA ASP A 123 -14.80 -5.41 6.41
C ASP A 123 -14.31 -4.24 5.54
N PRO A 124 -14.60 -2.93 5.92
CA PRO A 124 -13.96 -1.80 5.25
C PRO A 124 -12.45 -1.89 5.46
N HIS A 125 -11.69 -1.61 4.35
CA HIS A 125 -10.31 -2.05 4.32
C HIS A 125 -9.30 -0.90 4.13
N THR A 126 -9.10 -0.40 2.93
CA THR A 126 -8.08 0.61 2.63
C THR A 126 -8.73 1.95 2.28
N PRO A 127 -8.48 3.04 3.05
CA PRO A 127 -9.01 4.37 2.77
C PRO A 127 -7.99 5.24 2.03
N ILE A 128 -8.47 6.14 1.18
CA ILE A 128 -7.69 7.14 0.46
C ILE A 128 -8.53 8.39 0.16
N PHE A 129 -7.95 9.58 0.29
CA PHE A 129 -8.60 10.83 -0.09
C PHE A 129 -8.42 11.18 -1.56
N ASP A 130 -9.45 11.84 -2.14
CA ASP A 130 -9.27 12.60 -3.36
C ASP A 130 -8.78 14.04 -3.07
N THR A 131 -8.64 14.84 -4.14
CA THR A 131 -8.23 16.25 -4.03
C THR A 131 -9.29 17.15 -3.44
N ASP A 132 -10.55 16.74 -3.49
CA ASP A 132 -11.71 17.52 -3.01
C ASP A 132 -12.02 17.20 -1.53
N GLY A 133 -11.28 16.27 -0.95
CA GLY A 133 -11.41 15.86 0.46
C GLY A 133 -12.49 14.81 0.69
N MET A 134 -12.96 14.12 -0.35
CA MET A 134 -13.81 12.94 -0.22
C MET A 134 -12.96 11.71 0.11
N LEU A 135 -13.41 10.90 1.04
CA LEU A 135 -12.73 9.66 1.43
C LEU A 135 -13.30 8.48 0.65
N TYR A 136 -12.46 7.86 -0.17
CA TYR A 136 -12.78 6.60 -0.85
C TYR A 136 -12.19 5.44 -0.08
N PHE A 137 -12.85 4.28 -0.12
CA PHE A 137 -12.38 3.09 0.58
C PHE A 137 -12.92 1.80 -0.04
N THR A 138 -12.17 0.73 0.11
CA THR A 138 -12.61 -0.61 -0.26
C THR A 138 -13.36 -1.27 0.90
N VAL A 139 -14.30 -2.18 0.58
CA VAL A 139 -15.08 -2.97 1.54
C VAL A 139 -14.97 -4.44 1.17
N GLN A 140 -14.01 -5.10 1.76
CA GLN A 140 -13.58 -6.44 1.34
C GLN A 140 -14.67 -7.51 1.53
N GLY A 141 -15.23 -7.61 2.73
CA GLY A 141 -16.22 -8.63 3.07
C GLY A 141 -17.58 -8.41 2.42
N GLY A 142 -17.92 -7.15 2.13
CA GLY A 142 -19.18 -6.79 1.49
C GLY A 142 -19.12 -6.69 -0.04
N ASN A 143 -17.93 -6.77 -0.64
CA ASN A 143 -17.73 -6.59 -2.08
C ASN A 143 -18.18 -5.22 -2.59
N PHE A 144 -17.74 -4.12 -1.90
CA PHE A 144 -18.03 -2.75 -2.31
C PHE A 144 -16.75 -1.91 -2.43
N VAL A 145 -16.88 -0.80 -3.15
CA VAL A 145 -16.05 0.41 -3.00
C VAL A 145 -16.95 1.51 -2.47
N GLY A 146 -16.51 2.23 -1.46
CA GLY A 146 -17.28 3.28 -0.80
C GLY A 146 -16.67 4.66 -1.00
N ARG A 147 -17.53 5.68 -0.88
CA ARG A 147 -17.16 7.10 -0.78
C ARG A 147 -17.87 7.70 0.43
N LEU A 148 -17.11 8.33 1.33
CA LEU A 148 -17.63 9.08 2.47
C LEU A 148 -17.37 10.57 2.25
N ASN A 149 -18.39 11.40 2.47
CA ASN A 149 -18.27 12.84 2.54
C ASN A 149 -17.99 13.27 3.99
N PRO A 150 -16.77 13.75 4.32
CA PRO A 150 -16.43 14.14 5.68
C PRO A 150 -17.23 15.32 6.24
N ALA A 151 -17.85 16.13 5.39
CA ALA A 151 -18.61 17.32 5.82
C ALA A 151 -19.97 16.97 6.43
N ASN A 152 -20.60 15.89 5.96
CA ASN A 152 -21.95 15.49 6.41
C ASN A 152 -22.06 14.04 6.87
N GLY A 153 -21.00 13.23 6.68
CA GLY A 153 -20.97 11.82 7.06
C GLY A 153 -21.70 10.88 6.08
N GLU A 154 -22.15 11.38 4.93
CA GLU A 154 -22.85 10.56 3.93
C GLU A 154 -21.90 9.53 3.33
N ILE A 155 -22.32 8.25 3.27
CA ILE A 155 -21.60 7.15 2.66
C ILE A 155 -22.39 6.61 1.48
N VAL A 156 -21.74 6.55 0.31
CA VAL A 156 -22.24 5.91 -0.91
C VAL A 156 -21.43 4.65 -1.18
N LEU A 157 -22.11 3.55 -1.48
CA LEU A 157 -21.48 2.25 -1.75
C LEU A 157 -21.78 1.81 -3.20
N LYS A 158 -20.77 1.20 -3.85
CA LYS A 158 -20.89 0.64 -5.19
C LYS A 158 -20.26 -0.75 -5.26
N GLN A 159 -20.98 -1.73 -5.78
CA GLN A 159 -20.44 -3.06 -6.02
C GLN A 159 -19.69 -3.11 -7.35
N PRO A 160 -18.53 -3.80 -7.42
CA PRO A 160 -17.92 -4.21 -8.68
C PRO A 160 -18.88 -5.06 -9.51
N PRO A 161 -18.76 -5.06 -10.86
CA PRO A 161 -19.57 -5.92 -11.74
C PRO A 161 -19.45 -7.41 -11.40
N THR A 162 -18.25 -7.87 -11.05
CA THR A 162 -18.01 -9.26 -10.63
C THR A 162 -18.30 -9.41 -9.13
N ALA A 163 -19.08 -10.43 -8.80
CA ALA A 163 -19.44 -10.75 -7.42
C ALA A 163 -18.27 -11.39 -6.64
N ASN A 164 -18.22 -11.19 -5.32
CA ASN A 164 -17.29 -11.81 -4.39
C ASN A 164 -15.81 -11.62 -4.71
N THR A 165 -15.45 -10.47 -5.30
CA THR A 165 -14.07 -10.18 -5.71
C THR A 165 -13.18 -9.70 -4.57
N ARG A 166 -13.76 -9.27 -3.44
CA ARG A 166 -13.05 -8.76 -2.26
C ARG A 166 -12.13 -7.58 -2.58
N PRO A 167 -12.66 -6.37 -2.89
CA PRO A 167 -11.88 -5.15 -3.08
C PRO A 167 -10.98 -4.90 -1.88
N TYR A 168 -9.67 -4.69 -2.11
CA TYR A 168 -8.66 -4.73 -1.05
C TYR A 168 -7.85 -3.44 -0.95
N GLY A 169 -6.75 -3.29 -1.69
CA GLY A 169 -5.99 -2.05 -1.81
C GLY A 169 -6.65 -1.08 -2.78
N ILE A 170 -6.41 0.22 -2.61
CA ILE A 170 -6.90 1.27 -3.51
C ILE A 170 -5.86 2.37 -3.65
N VAL A 171 -5.69 2.87 -4.87
CA VAL A 171 -4.79 3.98 -5.21
C VAL A 171 -5.49 4.96 -6.13
N ARG A 172 -5.00 6.21 -6.18
CA ARG A 172 -5.56 7.27 -7.00
C ARG A 172 -4.61 7.65 -8.12
N ALA A 173 -5.10 7.68 -9.35
CA ALA A 173 -4.38 8.13 -10.55
C ALA A 173 -4.35 9.66 -10.65
N SER A 174 -3.44 10.19 -11.49
CA SER A 174 -3.36 11.62 -11.82
C SER A 174 -4.64 12.13 -12.50
N THR A 175 -5.35 11.26 -13.20
CA THR A 175 -6.65 11.54 -13.83
C THR A 175 -7.80 11.73 -12.84
N GLY A 176 -7.58 11.38 -11.56
CA GLY A 176 -8.58 11.38 -10.50
C GLY A 176 -9.33 10.06 -10.34
N HIS A 177 -9.21 9.12 -11.30
CA HIS A 177 -9.77 7.78 -11.15
C HIS A 177 -9.06 7.00 -10.05
N PHE A 178 -9.74 6.01 -9.48
CA PHE A 178 -9.15 5.12 -8.49
C PHE A 178 -9.00 3.73 -9.08
N TYR A 179 -7.88 3.09 -8.76
CA TYR A 179 -7.67 1.67 -9.07
C TYR A 179 -7.62 0.88 -7.78
N PHE A 180 -8.25 -0.30 -7.78
CA PHE A 180 -8.28 -1.20 -6.62
C PHE A 180 -8.10 -2.65 -7.07
N ASP A 181 -7.36 -3.39 -6.28
CA ASP A 181 -7.19 -4.82 -6.50
C ASP A 181 -8.36 -5.60 -5.93
N GLN A 182 -8.66 -6.72 -6.56
CA GLN A 182 -9.77 -7.60 -6.21
C GLN A 182 -9.20 -8.96 -5.77
N PHE A 183 -8.81 -9.04 -4.49
CA PHE A 183 -8.00 -10.11 -3.94
C PHE A 183 -8.57 -11.53 -4.11
N ASN A 184 -9.88 -11.70 -4.22
CA ASN A 184 -10.50 -13.02 -4.44
C ASN A 184 -10.74 -13.33 -5.93
N SER A 185 -10.17 -12.53 -6.83
CA SER A 185 -10.27 -12.71 -8.27
C SER A 185 -9.00 -12.26 -8.98
N ASN A 186 -8.88 -12.61 -10.25
CA ASN A 186 -7.79 -12.13 -11.11
C ASN A 186 -8.17 -10.81 -11.80
N ARG A 187 -8.51 -9.78 -11.02
CA ARG A 187 -8.96 -8.48 -11.56
C ARG A 187 -8.39 -7.29 -10.82
N ILE A 188 -8.26 -6.21 -11.56
CA ILE A 188 -8.09 -4.85 -11.04
C ILE A 188 -9.32 -4.04 -11.45
N GLY A 189 -9.93 -3.34 -10.50
CA GLY A 189 -11.06 -2.44 -10.76
C GLY A 189 -10.58 -1.00 -10.96
N GLU A 190 -11.29 -0.25 -11.81
CA GLU A 190 -11.16 1.19 -11.99
C GLU A 190 -12.47 1.86 -11.63
N LEU A 191 -12.46 2.79 -10.69
CA LEU A 191 -13.62 3.59 -10.25
C LEU A 191 -13.52 4.99 -10.82
N ASP A 192 -14.56 5.42 -11.53
CA ASP A 192 -14.78 6.83 -11.87
C ASP A 192 -15.44 7.55 -10.68
N PRO A 193 -14.79 8.53 -10.04
CA PRO A 193 -15.32 9.19 -8.86
C PRO A 193 -16.57 10.05 -9.13
N LYS A 194 -16.78 10.48 -10.39
CA LYS A 194 -17.92 11.32 -10.77
C LYS A 194 -19.23 10.54 -10.86
N THR A 195 -19.16 9.34 -11.40
CA THR A 195 -20.31 8.47 -11.65
C THR A 195 -20.43 7.32 -10.67
N MET A 196 -19.36 7.01 -9.91
CA MET A 196 -19.19 5.78 -9.16
C MET A 196 -19.26 4.53 -10.06
N GLY A 197 -19.06 4.69 -11.37
CA GLY A 197 -18.98 3.60 -12.34
C GLY A 197 -17.69 2.80 -12.16
N ILE A 198 -17.79 1.46 -12.26
CA ILE A 198 -16.63 0.58 -12.11
C ILE A 198 -16.41 -0.20 -13.41
N LYS A 199 -15.18 -0.14 -13.92
CA LYS A 199 -14.65 -0.97 -14.99
C LYS A 199 -13.68 -1.99 -14.39
N GLU A 200 -13.58 -3.18 -14.97
CA GLU A 200 -12.67 -4.23 -14.52
C GLU A 200 -11.67 -4.60 -15.61
N TYR A 201 -10.42 -4.81 -15.21
CA TYR A 201 -9.34 -5.35 -16.04
C TYR A 201 -9.05 -6.78 -15.61
N LEU A 202 -9.16 -7.70 -16.55
CA LEU A 202 -8.86 -9.11 -16.32
C LEU A 202 -7.35 -9.33 -16.40
N LEU A 203 -6.77 -9.96 -15.38
CA LEU A 203 -5.38 -10.39 -15.39
C LEU A 203 -5.23 -11.69 -16.17
N PRO A 204 -4.06 -11.93 -16.81
CA PRO A 204 -3.87 -13.04 -17.75
C PRO A 204 -4.10 -14.42 -17.13
N ASP A 205 -3.69 -14.61 -15.88
CA ASP A 205 -3.79 -15.90 -15.19
C ASP A 205 -4.99 -15.94 -14.25
N ALA A 206 -5.84 -16.96 -14.39
CA ALA A 206 -7.04 -17.13 -13.57
C ALA A 206 -6.75 -17.39 -12.08
N SER A 207 -5.54 -17.87 -11.75
CA SER A 207 -5.11 -18.08 -10.37
C SER A 207 -4.48 -16.85 -9.72
N ALA A 208 -4.27 -15.76 -10.48
CA ALA A 208 -3.76 -14.50 -9.93
C ALA A 208 -4.67 -13.98 -8.79
N ARG A 209 -4.04 -13.48 -7.73
CA ARG A 209 -4.71 -12.89 -6.57
C ARG A 209 -3.96 -11.62 -6.18
N PRO A 210 -4.26 -10.50 -6.88
CA PRO A 210 -3.62 -9.23 -6.58
C PRO A 210 -3.96 -8.82 -5.15
N ARG A 211 -2.93 -8.41 -4.39
CA ARG A 211 -3.08 -8.02 -2.99
C ARG A 211 -2.13 -6.86 -2.72
N ARG A 212 -2.67 -5.73 -2.36
CA ARG A 212 -2.02 -4.42 -2.34
C ARG A 212 -1.60 -3.94 -3.74
N ILE A 213 -1.72 -2.65 -3.91
CA ILE A 213 -1.61 -1.97 -5.18
C ILE A 213 -0.88 -0.64 -4.99
N ALA A 214 -0.09 -0.24 -5.98
CA ALA A 214 0.57 1.06 -6.04
C ALA A 214 0.42 1.64 -7.45
N ILE A 215 0.68 2.93 -7.61
CA ILE A 215 0.61 3.61 -8.90
C ILE A 215 1.82 4.50 -9.07
N ASP A 216 2.39 4.54 -10.27
CA ASP A 216 3.50 5.43 -10.59
C ASP A 216 3.02 6.77 -11.19
N LYS A 217 3.95 7.70 -11.44
CA LYS A 217 3.64 9.02 -12.00
C LYS A 217 3.14 8.99 -13.45
N HIS A 218 3.18 7.85 -14.11
CA HIS A 218 2.66 7.61 -15.46
C HIS A 218 1.29 6.96 -15.47
N ASP A 219 0.67 6.82 -14.28
CA ASP A 219 -0.59 6.12 -14.03
C ASP A 219 -0.53 4.61 -14.35
N ILE A 220 0.65 4.01 -14.30
CA ILE A 220 0.81 2.57 -14.37
C ILE A 220 0.51 1.98 -13.01
N VAL A 221 -0.34 0.97 -13.00
CA VAL A 221 -0.77 0.27 -11.79
C VAL A 221 0.15 -0.93 -11.53
N TRP A 222 0.72 -0.98 -10.34
CA TRP A 222 1.59 -2.06 -9.86
C TRP A 222 0.88 -2.85 -8.77
N TYR A 223 0.98 -4.17 -8.79
CA TYR A 223 0.34 -5.03 -7.78
C TYR A 223 1.20 -6.23 -7.41
N GLY A 224 1.09 -6.67 -6.16
CA GLY A 224 1.66 -7.96 -5.74
C GLY A 224 0.68 -9.09 -6.05
N ASP A 225 1.06 -10.08 -6.85
CA ASP A 225 0.31 -11.32 -6.97
C ASP A 225 0.68 -12.26 -5.83
N TYR A 226 -0.09 -12.15 -4.77
CA TYR A 226 0.14 -12.88 -3.52
C TYR A 226 0.06 -14.39 -3.66
N ALA A 227 -0.74 -14.90 -4.59
CA ALA A 227 -0.94 -16.33 -4.77
C ALA A 227 0.17 -17.01 -5.58
N ARG A 228 0.73 -16.29 -6.57
CA ARG A 228 1.68 -16.87 -7.51
C ARG A 228 3.13 -16.39 -7.33
N GLY A 229 3.35 -15.38 -6.49
CA GLY A 229 4.69 -14.81 -6.25
C GLY A 229 5.20 -13.98 -7.44
N PHE A 230 4.37 -13.08 -7.96
CA PHE A 230 4.73 -12.15 -9.03
C PHE A 230 4.53 -10.70 -8.60
N LEU A 231 5.35 -9.81 -9.16
CA LEU A 231 5.05 -8.39 -9.27
C LEU A 231 4.35 -8.18 -10.61
N GLY A 232 3.13 -7.63 -10.59
CA GLY A 232 2.37 -7.33 -11.79
C GLY A 232 2.35 -5.85 -12.12
N ARG A 233 2.23 -5.54 -13.42
CA ARG A 233 2.13 -4.20 -13.99
C ARG A 233 0.96 -4.16 -14.96
N LEU A 234 0.00 -3.25 -14.74
CA LEU A 234 -1.11 -2.96 -15.65
C LEU A 234 -0.96 -1.55 -16.19
N ASP A 235 -0.99 -1.40 -17.50
CA ASP A 235 -1.20 -0.12 -18.17
C ASP A 235 -2.70 0.07 -18.47
N PRO A 236 -3.43 0.94 -17.76
CA PRO A 236 -4.86 1.09 -17.95
C PRO A 236 -5.26 1.66 -19.31
N LYS A 237 -4.36 2.42 -19.98
CA LYS A 237 -4.62 3.02 -21.29
C LYS A 237 -4.67 1.98 -22.40
N THR A 238 -3.82 0.96 -22.29
CA THR A 238 -3.70 -0.12 -23.30
C THR A 238 -4.29 -1.44 -22.83
N SER A 239 -4.63 -1.56 -21.55
CA SER A 239 -5.03 -2.79 -20.86
C SER A 239 -3.93 -3.87 -20.92
N LYS A 240 -2.67 -3.49 -21.19
CA LYS A 240 -1.56 -4.42 -21.24
C LYS A 240 -1.11 -4.77 -19.81
N VAL A 241 -0.93 -6.06 -19.56
CA VAL A 241 -0.38 -6.60 -18.31
C VAL A 241 1.00 -7.21 -18.58
N GLU A 242 1.95 -6.93 -17.69
CA GLU A 242 3.25 -7.59 -17.62
C GLU A 242 3.46 -8.14 -16.21
N GLU A 243 4.10 -9.28 -16.10
CA GLU A 243 4.34 -9.94 -14.81
C GLU A 243 5.82 -10.31 -14.68
N PHE A 244 6.38 -10.13 -13.49
CA PHE A 244 7.77 -10.37 -13.15
C PHE A 244 7.83 -11.32 -11.96
N ALA A 245 8.49 -12.47 -12.11
CA ALA A 245 8.64 -13.42 -11.02
C ALA A 245 9.39 -12.76 -9.85
N SER A 246 8.84 -12.89 -8.65
CA SER A 246 9.45 -12.37 -7.43
C SER A 246 10.67 -13.20 -7.05
N PRO A 247 11.73 -12.62 -6.46
CA PRO A 247 12.98 -13.33 -6.12
C PRO A 247 12.78 -14.58 -5.26
N GLY A 248 11.84 -14.55 -4.30
CA GLY A 248 11.50 -15.69 -3.47
C GLY A 248 10.63 -16.77 -4.15
N GLY A 249 10.30 -16.59 -5.45
CA GLY A 249 9.53 -17.54 -6.25
C GLY A 249 8.05 -17.61 -5.86
N ALA A 250 7.39 -18.73 -6.21
CA ALA A 250 5.95 -18.89 -6.11
C ALA A 250 5.38 -18.73 -4.69
N ASN A 251 6.17 -19.00 -3.67
CA ASN A 251 5.74 -18.90 -2.26
C ASN A 251 6.12 -17.57 -1.59
N SER A 252 6.69 -16.62 -2.35
CA SER A 252 7.18 -15.34 -1.81
C SER A 252 6.07 -14.43 -1.26
N ARG A 253 4.85 -14.57 -1.76
CA ARG A 253 3.68 -13.78 -1.33
C ARG A 253 3.96 -12.28 -1.30
N PRO A 254 4.20 -11.61 -2.44
CA PRO A 254 4.35 -10.17 -2.52
C PRO A 254 3.16 -9.46 -1.90
N TYR A 255 3.40 -8.48 -0.99
CA TYR A 255 2.29 -7.87 -0.25
C TYR A 255 2.40 -6.34 -0.16
N ALA A 256 3.04 -5.79 0.89
CA ALA A 256 3.22 -4.34 1.00
C ALA A 256 3.96 -3.82 -0.23
N ILE A 257 3.44 -2.77 -0.87
CA ILE A 257 3.99 -2.23 -2.12
C ILE A 257 3.84 -0.71 -2.19
N VAL A 258 4.87 -0.01 -2.66
CA VAL A 258 4.85 1.41 -3.01
C VAL A 258 5.69 1.67 -4.26
N VAL A 259 5.46 2.82 -4.91
CA VAL A 259 6.32 3.34 -5.98
C VAL A 259 6.88 4.68 -5.56
N THR A 260 8.19 4.84 -5.56
CA THR A 260 8.88 6.09 -5.25
C THR A 260 8.85 7.07 -6.43
N SER A 261 9.13 8.36 -6.20
CA SER A 261 9.02 9.42 -7.21
C SER A 261 9.96 9.26 -8.42
N ASP A 262 10.97 8.41 -8.28
CA ASP A 262 11.89 7.97 -9.35
C ASP A 262 11.42 6.72 -10.11
N ASP A 263 10.13 6.35 -9.94
CA ASP A 263 9.46 5.19 -10.54
C ASP A 263 10.00 3.82 -10.08
N ILE A 264 10.75 3.76 -9.01
CA ILE A 264 11.19 2.49 -8.44
C ILE A 264 10.07 1.85 -7.63
N VAL A 265 9.79 0.58 -7.91
CA VAL A 265 8.81 -0.20 -7.17
C VAL A 265 9.49 -0.88 -5.99
N TRP A 266 8.94 -0.68 -4.81
CA TRP A 266 9.38 -1.36 -3.59
C TRP A 266 8.24 -2.22 -3.05
N TYR A 267 8.55 -3.47 -2.69
CA TYR A 267 7.55 -4.36 -2.08
C TYR A 267 8.21 -5.33 -1.11
N CYS A 268 7.40 -5.94 -0.22
CA CYS A 268 7.87 -6.95 0.68
C CYS A 268 7.38 -8.34 0.25
N GLU A 269 8.27 -9.32 0.28
CA GLU A 269 7.90 -10.73 0.30
C GLU A 269 7.57 -11.12 1.74
N THR A 270 6.44 -11.82 1.95
CA THR A 270 5.94 -12.16 3.30
C THR A 270 5.63 -13.65 3.47
N GLY A 271 6.08 -14.47 2.55
CA GLY A 271 5.76 -15.89 2.49
C GLY A 271 6.84 -16.82 3.03
N ILE A 272 7.98 -16.29 3.44
CA ILE A 272 9.18 -17.09 3.80
C ILE A 272 9.48 -16.97 5.31
N ASP A 273 8.43 -16.90 6.13
CA ASP A 273 8.48 -16.84 7.61
C ASP A 273 9.46 -15.76 8.14
N ASP A 274 10.56 -16.18 8.77
CA ASP A 274 11.59 -15.33 9.35
C ASP A 274 12.68 -14.84 8.37
N LYS A 275 12.48 -15.07 7.06
CA LYS A 275 13.43 -14.72 5.99
C LYS A 275 12.86 -13.76 4.97
N ASN A 276 11.80 -13.01 5.32
CA ASN A 276 11.19 -12.06 4.42
C ASN A 276 12.16 -10.93 4.06
N VAL A 277 11.96 -10.40 2.88
CA VAL A 277 12.84 -9.39 2.30
C VAL A 277 12.05 -8.17 1.83
N LEU A 278 12.70 -7.02 1.85
CA LEU A 278 12.33 -5.85 1.07
C LEU A 278 12.93 -6.00 -0.33
N VAL A 279 12.11 -5.86 -1.35
CA VAL A 279 12.51 -5.96 -2.77
C VAL A 279 12.44 -4.60 -3.42
N ARG A 280 13.47 -4.23 -4.17
CA ARG A 280 13.51 -3.11 -5.10
C ARG A 280 13.41 -3.64 -6.51
N PHE A 281 12.47 -3.15 -7.29
CA PHE A 281 12.36 -3.43 -8.72
C PHE A 281 12.53 -2.13 -9.51
N ASP A 282 13.44 -2.15 -10.47
CA ASP A 282 13.67 -1.06 -11.40
C ASP A 282 12.97 -1.38 -12.73
N PRO A 283 11.88 -0.68 -13.07
CA PRO A 283 11.12 -0.95 -14.30
C PRO A 283 11.89 -0.72 -15.59
N ALA A 284 12.88 0.20 -15.59
CA ALA A 284 13.67 0.51 -16.77
C ALA A 284 14.65 -0.61 -17.13
N THR A 285 15.24 -1.24 -16.12
CA THR A 285 16.24 -2.32 -16.30
C THR A 285 15.68 -3.70 -16.05
N LYS A 286 14.46 -3.80 -15.48
CA LYS A 286 13.80 -5.04 -15.03
C LYS A 286 14.63 -5.83 -14.01
N LYS A 287 15.53 -5.17 -13.29
CA LYS A 287 16.35 -5.78 -12.25
C LYS A 287 15.70 -5.69 -10.88
N MET A 288 15.86 -6.75 -10.10
CA MET A 288 15.48 -6.83 -8.70
C MET A 288 16.70 -6.86 -7.79
N GLN A 289 16.57 -6.24 -6.62
CA GLN A 289 17.52 -6.28 -5.53
C GLN A 289 16.76 -6.58 -4.23
N THR A 290 17.38 -7.28 -3.29
CA THR A 290 16.71 -7.71 -2.05
C THR A 290 17.56 -7.40 -0.84
N TRP A 291 16.89 -7.08 0.28
CA TRP A 291 17.50 -6.90 1.60
C TRP A 291 16.68 -7.65 2.63
N ALA A 292 17.35 -8.44 3.44
CA ALA A 292 16.70 -9.13 4.56
C ALA A 292 16.16 -8.11 5.56
N ILE A 293 14.92 -8.30 6.01
CA ILE A 293 14.36 -7.56 7.13
C ILE A 293 14.96 -8.12 8.41
N PRO A 294 15.60 -7.33 9.30
CA PRO A 294 16.43 -7.84 10.39
C PRO A 294 15.69 -8.79 11.35
N SER A 295 14.43 -8.47 11.70
CA SER A 295 13.61 -9.35 12.54
C SER A 295 12.89 -10.45 11.77
N GLY A 296 13.20 -10.61 10.48
CA GLY A 296 12.46 -11.50 9.58
C GLY A 296 11.14 -10.92 9.07
N GLY A 297 10.67 -9.77 9.59
CA GLY A 297 9.46 -9.05 9.18
C GLY A 297 8.16 -9.84 9.31
N GLN A 298 8.20 -11.16 9.39
CA GLN A 298 7.05 -12.07 9.28
C GLN A 298 6.03 -11.59 8.25
N THR A 299 4.86 -11.08 8.65
CA THR A 299 3.92 -10.48 7.70
C THR A 299 4.06 -8.97 7.70
N VAL A 300 4.73 -8.40 6.68
CA VAL A 300 4.69 -6.96 6.40
C VAL A 300 3.42 -6.64 5.62
N ARG A 301 2.44 -6.06 6.29
CA ARG A 301 1.10 -5.90 5.74
C ARG A 301 0.95 -4.70 4.83
N ASN A 302 1.60 -3.62 5.18
CA ASN A 302 1.60 -2.41 4.39
C ASN A 302 2.89 -1.62 4.62
N MET A 303 3.22 -0.74 3.68
CA MET A 303 4.27 0.24 3.83
C MET A 303 3.89 1.56 3.16
N VAL A 304 4.51 2.63 3.60
CA VAL A 304 4.35 3.97 3.04
C VAL A 304 5.70 4.64 2.87
N ILE A 305 5.74 5.64 1.99
CA ILE A 305 6.90 6.48 1.79
C ILE A 305 6.91 7.55 2.89
N GLY A 306 8.06 7.73 3.54
CA GLY A 306 8.33 8.82 4.47
C GLY A 306 9.02 10.02 3.80
N LYS A 307 10.11 10.49 4.40
CA LYS A 307 11.02 11.46 3.75
C LYS A 307 11.65 10.84 2.51
N PRO A 308 12.27 11.63 1.64
CA PRO A 308 13.07 11.08 0.55
C PRO A 308 14.02 9.99 1.07
N ASN A 309 14.04 8.84 0.37
CA ASN A 309 14.82 7.66 0.73
C ASN A 309 14.39 6.94 2.03
N GLU A 310 13.17 7.14 2.52
CA GLU A 310 12.63 6.41 3.67
C GLU A 310 11.35 5.66 3.30
N LEU A 311 11.29 4.39 3.70
CA LEU A 311 10.08 3.55 3.66
C LEU A 311 9.72 3.14 5.08
N TRP A 312 8.44 3.18 5.41
CA TRP A 312 7.93 2.78 6.71
C TRP A 312 7.04 1.54 6.58
N LEU A 313 7.37 0.49 7.30
CA LEU A 313 6.78 -0.84 7.21
C LEU A 313 6.02 -1.17 8.48
N ALA A 314 4.85 -1.81 8.35
CA ALA A 314 4.15 -2.43 9.47
C ALA A 314 4.42 -3.93 9.48
N GLU A 315 5.27 -4.37 10.38
CA GLU A 315 5.65 -5.77 10.60
C GLU A 315 4.69 -6.42 11.59
N SER A 316 3.48 -6.73 11.12
CA SER A 316 2.38 -7.17 11.98
C SER A 316 2.70 -8.42 12.78
N GLY A 317 3.37 -9.39 12.17
CA GLY A 317 3.72 -10.64 12.83
C GLY A 317 4.72 -10.47 13.98
N ASN A 318 5.61 -9.46 13.89
CA ASN A 318 6.63 -9.15 14.90
C ASN A 318 6.20 -8.02 15.85
N GLY A 319 5.04 -7.39 15.59
CA GLY A 319 4.54 -6.28 16.40
C GLY A 319 5.34 -4.99 16.27
N LYS A 320 6.03 -4.76 15.15
CA LYS A 320 6.95 -3.64 14.97
C LYS A 320 6.53 -2.67 13.87
N ILE A 321 6.94 -1.42 14.03
CA ILE A 321 7.05 -0.44 12.95
C ILE A 321 8.53 -0.37 12.58
N ALA A 322 8.84 -0.48 11.28
CA ALA A 322 10.21 -0.41 10.80
C ALA A 322 10.41 0.74 9.82
N ARG A 323 11.58 1.35 9.85
CA ARG A 323 12.06 2.28 8.83
C ARG A 323 13.17 1.62 8.03
N ALA A 324 13.01 1.58 6.71
CA ALA A 324 14.07 1.25 5.78
C ALA A 324 14.61 2.57 5.18
N THR A 325 15.88 2.88 5.43
CA THR A 325 16.58 4.05 4.89
C THR A 325 17.43 3.61 3.71
N ILE A 326 17.18 4.19 2.55
CA ILE A 326 17.85 3.90 1.27
C ILE A 326 19.04 4.86 1.12
N LYS A 327 20.23 4.31 0.84
CA LYS A 327 21.49 5.06 0.67
C LYS A 327 22.12 4.82 -0.70
#